data_0cd5f8b66c064049450658cd01076e0d
#
_entry.id   0cd5f8b66c064049450658cd01076e0d
#
_cell.length_a   1.000
_cell.length_b   1.000
_cell.length_c   1.000
_cell.angle_alpha   90.00
_cell.angle_beta   90.00
_cell.angle_gamma   90.00
#
_symmetry.space_group_name_H-M   'P 1'
#
loop_
_entity.id
_entity.type
_entity.pdbx_description
1 polymer ?
#
loop_
_entity_poly.entity_id
_entity_poly.type
_entity_poly.pdbx_seq_one_letter_code
_entity_poly.pdbx_strand_id
1 'polypeptide(L)'
;MIRCQSFFHLAVGLSSVVLISSCAAKLKPLASEHITADPRPLELVGTEVPASFTINIPSKWMNKNAQVSFVPVLRYKGGETWGATYTIQGENVRDNNSVVPYEAGGTTHFSTRFAYTPRMQESDLYLSFRATIKGKQVTLPDVKVGEGVLSTVTLAGLSGCTPVIAPDAFQRVIKDRYDADILFLIQQANVRTSELKKQEVSELRELIENAHEAPNQRVSVEVQAYASPDGGLALNEKLSAQREKNTSEALHRALARDIQIAAHYTAEDWEGFRTFVEQSNIQDKDLILRVLSMYTDPEEREREIRNISLVFSQLAQDILPKLRRSRVSALVETIGKSDLEIAELAQNTPQKLTIEELLYAAAIAKTDKEKQQIYQKATALYPKDARAYNNIAALQILQGKTSEAKTWLERSRSVNDTPEARLNLALLALEEGKTSEAEELIGQSLQSDNGEVLALLYLKQGKYEQALKAFGSTKSNNAAIAQLLNRQYDSAMESLNNVVRTNATTDYLKAIVAARMQDDRSAINFLSEAIRRDPSLRSRAILDKEFASLINNERFVQLLK
;
A
#
# COMPACT_ATOMS: atom_id res chain seq x y z
N MET A 1 -44.66 -51.89 -20.02
CA MET A 1 -45.96 -51.71 -19.32
C MET A 1 -45.61 -51.38 -17.87
N ILE A 2 -45.83 -50.21 -17.46
CA ILE A 2 -46.43 -49.67 -16.22
C ILE A 2 -46.21 -48.16 -16.25
N ARG A 3 -47.28 -47.43 -16.35
CA ARG A 3 -47.43 -45.98 -16.28
C ARG A 3 -47.19 -45.56 -14.83
N CYS A 4 -46.46 -44.48 -14.60
CA CYS A 4 -46.53 -43.74 -13.37
C CYS A 4 -46.95 -42.30 -13.71
N GLN A 5 -48.11 -41.94 -13.20
CA GLN A 5 -48.78 -40.65 -13.36
C GLN A 5 -48.13 -39.58 -12.49
N SER A 6 -47.98 -38.42 -13.08
CA SER A 6 -47.67 -37.14 -12.43
C SER A 6 -48.82 -36.71 -11.51
N PHE A 7 -48.55 -36.38 -10.25
CA PHE A 7 -49.45 -35.60 -9.43
C PHE A 7 -48.84 -34.20 -9.20
N PHE A 8 -49.41 -33.24 -9.92
CA PHE A 8 -49.27 -31.82 -9.63
C PHE A 8 -50.17 -31.49 -8.43
N HIS A 9 -49.62 -31.16 -7.28
CA HIS A 9 -50.39 -30.54 -6.20
C HIS A 9 -50.20 -29.03 -6.26
N LEU A 10 -51.23 -28.39 -6.81
CA LEU A 10 -51.43 -26.94 -6.76
C LEU A 10 -51.97 -26.61 -5.35
N ALA A 11 -51.13 -26.15 -4.43
CA ALA A 11 -51.56 -25.62 -3.15
C ALA A 11 -52.01 -24.17 -3.33
N VAL A 12 -53.28 -23.97 -3.56
CA VAL A 12 -53.94 -22.66 -3.47
C VAL A 12 -54.12 -22.33 -1.98
N GLY A 13 -53.25 -21.46 -1.48
CA GLY A 13 -53.41 -20.88 -0.17
C GLY A 13 -54.57 -19.87 -0.16
N LEU A 14 -55.74 -20.25 0.30
CA LEU A 14 -56.84 -19.36 0.61
C LEU A 14 -56.43 -18.49 1.82
N SER A 15 -56.01 -17.25 1.60
CA SER A 15 -55.95 -16.23 2.62
C SER A 15 -57.39 -15.78 2.92
N SER A 16 -57.94 -16.26 4.03
CA SER A 16 -59.21 -15.80 4.55
C SER A 16 -59.09 -14.33 4.99
N VAL A 17 -59.58 -13.42 4.16
CA VAL A 17 -59.77 -12.02 4.50
C VAL A 17 -60.96 -11.95 5.44
N VAL A 18 -60.69 -11.82 6.74
CA VAL A 18 -61.72 -11.47 7.74
C VAL A 18 -62.04 -9.99 7.58
N LEU A 19 -63.13 -9.68 6.89
CA LEU A 19 -63.72 -8.35 6.82
C LEU A 19 -64.41 -8.03 8.18
N ILE A 20 -63.69 -7.40 9.09
CA ILE A 20 -64.33 -6.79 10.26
C ILE A 20 -64.78 -5.38 9.88
N SER A 21 -66.06 -5.23 9.57
CA SER A 21 -66.75 -3.98 9.30
C SER A 21 -66.96 -3.24 10.64
N SER A 22 -66.06 -2.25 10.98
CA SER A 22 -66.37 -1.25 11.98
C SER A 22 -66.17 0.14 11.39
N CYS A 23 -67.17 1.03 11.56
CA CYS A 23 -67.12 2.45 11.16
C CYS A 23 -66.13 3.25 12.05
N ALA A 24 -64.85 2.94 11.95
CA ALA A 24 -63.75 3.82 12.37
C ALA A 24 -63.11 4.32 11.05
N ALA A 25 -62.78 5.59 10.95
CA ALA A 25 -62.15 6.20 9.80
C ALA A 25 -60.96 5.30 9.35
N LYS A 26 -61.14 4.57 8.22
CA LYS A 26 -60.20 3.55 7.76
C LYS A 26 -58.94 4.26 7.27
N LEU A 27 -57.82 4.04 7.96
CA LEU A 27 -56.51 4.38 7.41
C LEU A 27 -56.32 3.56 6.12
N LYS A 28 -56.10 4.24 4.98
CA LYS A 28 -55.92 3.57 3.67
C LYS A 28 -54.48 3.15 3.51
N PRO A 29 -54.16 2.09 2.75
CA PRO A 29 -52.80 1.78 2.34
C PRO A 29 -52.15 2.98 1.66
N LEU A 30 -50.87 3.22 1.93
CA LEU A 30 -50.08 4.22 1.22
C LEU A 30 -49.61 3.62 -0.12
N ALA A 31 -49.75 4.37 -1.20
CA ALA A 31 -49.25 3.89 -2.50
C ALA A 31 -47.73 3.98 -2.60
N SER A 32 -47.12 3.10 -3.37
CA SER A 32 -45.66 3.04 -3.52
C SER A 32 -45.03 4.34 -4.09
N GLU A 33 -45.80 5.12 -4.85
CA GLU A 33 -45.37 6.43 -5.40
C GLU A 33 -45.10 7.49 -4.32
N HIS A 34 -45.63 7.30 -3.13
CA HIS A 34 -45.38 8.17 -1.97
C HIS A 34 -44.14 7.78 -1.18
N ILE A 35 -43.46 6.70 -1.53
CA ILE A 35 -42.33 6.14 -0.80
C ILE A 35 -41.12 6.03 -1.70
N THR A 36 -40.05 6.71 -1.33
CA THR A 36 -38.76 6.62 -2.01
C THR A 36 -37.74 5.97 -1.08
N ALA A 37 -37.09 4.92 -1.56
CA ALA A 37 -35.91 4.32 -0.94
C ALA A 37 -34.65 4.78 -1.68
N ASP A 38 -33.59 5.11 -0.94
CA ASP A 38 -32.29 5.55 -1.49
C ASP A 38 -31.15 4.84 -0.74
N PRO A 39 -30.13 4.30 -1.45
CA PRO A 39 -30.02 4.18 -2.91
C PRO A 39 -31.01 3.17 -3.50
N ARG A 40 -31.23 3.23 -4.82
CA ARG A 40 -32.10 2.29 -5.53
C ARG A 40 -31.45 1.78 -6.81
N PRO A 41 -31.08 0.48 -6.88
CA PRO A 41 -31.20 -0.54 -5.82
C PRO A 41 -30.33 -0.21 -4.60
N LEU A 42 -30.59 -0.89 -3.47
CA LEU A 42 -29.74 -0.77 -2.29
C LEU A 42 -28.32 -1.27 -2.58
N GLU A 43 -27.33 -0.73 -1.88
CA GLU A 43 -25.92 -1.09 -2.10
C GLU A 43 -25.26 -1.55 -0.78
N LEU A 44 -24.49 -2.62 -0.85
CA LEU A 44 -23.70 -3.13 0.28
C LEU A 44 -22.53 -2.18 0.55
N VAL A 45 -22.44 -1.72 1.80
CA VAL A 45 -21.36 -0.87 2.31
C VAL A 45 -20.70 -1.56 3.51
N GLY A 46 -19.48 -2.06 3.31
CA GLY A 46 -18.82 -2.91 4.30
C GLY A 46 -19.60 -4.21 4.54
N THR A 47 -20.16 -4.38 5.73
CA THR A 47 -20.94 -5.56 6.12
C THR A 47 -22.44 -5.27 6.26
N GLU A 48 -22.87 -4.06 5.92
CA GLU A 48 -24.23 -3.59 6.11
C GLU A 48 -24.82 -3.02 4.81
N VAL A 49 -26.15 -3.07 4.71
CA VAL A 49 -26.92 -2.44 3.64
C VAL A 49 -27.65 -1.24 4.20
N PRO A 50 -27.14 -0.02 4.05
CA PRO A 50 -27.83 1.20 4.47
C PRO A 50 -29.01 1.47 3.53
N ALA A 51 -30.10 1.99 4.09
CA ALA A 51 -31.27 2.43 3.35
C ALA A 51 -31.87 3.67 4.00
N SER A 52 -32.15 4.68 3.21
CA SER A 52 -32.87 5.88 3.62
C SER A 52 -34.23 5.92 2.97
N PHE A 53 -35.24 6.36 3.69
CA PHE A 53 -36.61 6.42 3.21
C PHE A 53 -37.13 7.84 3.29
N THR A 54 -37.77 8.28 2.23
CA THR A 54 -38.59 9.49 2.19
C THR A 54 -40.03 9.09 1.96
N ILE A 55 -40.93 9.46 2.87
CA ILE A 55 -42.34 9.16 2.75
C ILE A 55 -43.14 10.47 2.69
N ASN A 56 -43.83 10.67 1.56
CA ASN A 56 -44.73 11.77 1.33
C ASN A 56 -46.15 11.35 1.77
N ILE A 57 -46.62 11.86 2.90
CA ILE A 57 -47.90 11.54 3.47
C ILE A 57 -48.95 12.50 2.91
N PRO A 58 -49.94 12.00 2.12
CA PRO A 58 -50.92 12.86 1.52
C PRO A 58 -51.83 13.56 2.54
N SER A 59 -52.38 14.72 2.16
CA SER A 59 -53.47 15.39 2.87
C SER A 59 -54.60 14.40 3.21
N LYS A 60 -55.12 14.45 4.43
CA LYS A 60 -56.22 13.61 4.96
C LYS A 60 -55.90 12.11 5.07
N TRP A 61 -54.65 11.72 4.91
CA TRP A 61 -54.24 10.32 5.10
C TRP A 61 -54.04 9.98 6.58
N MET A 62 -53.33 10.83 7.34
CA MET A 62 -53.02 10.56 8.75
C MET A 62 -54.20 10.77 9.65
N ASN A 63 -54.65 9.72 10.38
CA ASN A 63 -55.73 9.87 11.34
C ASN A 63 -55.24 10.64 12.57
N LYS A 64 -56.01 11.65 13.04
CA LYS A 64 -55.65 12.52 14.19
C LYS A 64 -55.32 11.76 15.47
N ASN A 65 -55.89 10.54 15.65
CA ASN A 65 -55.73 9.72 16.85
C ASN A 65 -54.91 8.45 16.59
N ALA A 66 -54.12 8.40 15.50
CA ALA A 66 -53.34 7.25 15.13
C ALA A 66 -51.86 7.45 15.41
N GLN A 67 -51.19 6.35 15.76
CA GLN A 67 -49.73 6.16 15.59
C GLN A 67 -49.55 5.18 14.44
N VAL A 68 -48.61 5.49 13.55
CA VAL A 68 -48.24 4.63 12.43
C VAL A 68 -46.73 4.36 12.46
N SER A 69 -46.38 3.11 12.58
CA SER A 69 -45.01 2.65 12.54
C SER A 69 -44.69 2.08 11.15
N PHE A 70 -43.57 2.52 10.61
CA PHE A 70 -42.95 2.00 9.36
C PHE A 70 -41.80 1.09 9.73
N VAL A 71 -41.77 -0.12 9.17
CA VAL A 71 -40.68 -1.08 9.39
C VAL A 71 -40.20 -1.59 8.04
N PRO A 72 -39.01 -1.19 7.58
CA PRO A 72 -38.43 -1.73 6.38
C PRO A 72 -38.09 -3.21 6.56
N VAL A 73 -38.33 -4.02 5.53
CA VAL A 73 -37.99 -5.44 5.55
C VAL A 73 -37.46 -5.89 4.17
N LEU A 74 -36.30 -6.53 4.18
CA LEU A 74 -35.76 -7.24 3.02
C LEU A 74 -36.23 -8.69 3.07
N ARG A 75 -37.00 -9.13 2.06
CA ARG A 75 -37.49 -10.50 1.94
C ARG A 75 -36.76 -11.20 0.83
N TYR A 76 -36.20 -12.36 1.12
CA TYR A 76 -35.46 -13.19 0.19
C TYR A 76 -35.79 -14.67 0.37
N LYS A 77 -35.39 -15.50 -0.57
CA LYS A 77 -35.65 -16.95 -0.49
C LYS A 77 -35.12 -17.55 0.81
N GLY A 78 -36.02 -18.02 1.65
CA GLY A 78 -35.72 -18.68 2.92
C GLY A 78 -35.52 -17.75 4.13
N GLY A 79 -35.91 -16.45 4.04
CA GLY A 79 -35.87 -15.57 5.19
C GLY A 79 -36.21 -14.10 4.91
N GLU A 80 -36.17 -13.34 5.96
CA GLU A 80 -36.36 -11.89 5.92
C GLU A 80 -35.49 -11.22 6.97
N THR A 81 -35.12 -9.97 6.73
CA THR A 81 -34.36 -9.14 7.67
C THR A 81 -35.10 -7.83 7.88
N TRP A 82 -35.39 -7.52 9.13
CA TRP A 82 -36.12 -6.33 9.55
C TRP A 82 -35.17 -5.20 9.86
N GLY A 83 -35.49 -4.01 9.38
CA GLY A 83 -34.82 -2.77 9.72
C GLY A 83 -35.37 -2.12 10.99
N ALA A 84 -34.87 -0.94 11.34
CA ALA A 84 -35.33 -0.15 12.47
C ALA A 84 -36.76 0.34 12.26
N THR A 85 -37.56 0.36 13.35
CA THR A 85 -38.91 0.90 13.33
C THR A 85 -38.88 2.40 13.44
N TYR A 86 -39.65 3.10 12.60
CA TYR A 86 -39.87 4.54 12.68
C TYR A 86 -41.36 4.82 12.83
N THR A 87 -41.75 5.71 13.77
CA THR A 87 -43.13 5.97 14.12
C THR A 87 -43.47 7.45 13.93
N ILE A 88 -44.66 7.70 13.35
CA ILE A 88 -45.28 9.02 13.24
C ILE A 88 -46.61 9.00 14.00
N GLN A 89 -47.10 10.18 14.33
CA GLN A 89 -48.36 10.31 15.08
C GLN A 89 -49.26 11.42 14.54
N GLY A 90 -50.54 11.25 14.77
CA GLY A 90 -51.54 12.29 14.49
C GLY A 90 -51.63 13.36 15.57
N GLU A 91 -52.29 14.46 15.27
CA GLU A 91 -52.34 15.70 16.08
C GLU A 91 -52.86 15.50 17.50
N ASN A 92 -53.72 14.51 17.75
CA ASN A 92 -54.35 14.26 19.05
C ASN A 92 -53.58 13.22 19.90
N VAL A 93 -52.53 12.64 19.37
CA VAL A 93 -51.71 11.66 20.08
C VAL A 93 -50.67 12.40 20.93
N ARG A 94 -50.59 12.08 22.20
CA ARG A 94 -49.61 12.68 23.14
C ARG A 94 -48.46 11.72 23.37
N ASP A 95 -47.55 11.67 22.42
CA ASP A 95 -46.31 10.90 22.49
C ASP A 95 -45.18 11.70 21.82
N ASN A 96 -43.95 11.20 21.83
CA ASN A 96 -42.75 11.90 21.33
C ASN A 96 -42.42 11.61 19.86
N ASN A 97 -43.38 11.16 19.05
CA ASN A 97 -43.17 10.89 17.63
C ASN A 97 -43.42 12.14 16.78
N SER A 98 -42.91 12.12 15.54
CA SER A 98 -43.18 13.20 14.58
C SER A 98 -44.67 13.32 14.29
N VAL A 99 -45.22 14.53 14.49
CA VAL A 99 -46.65 14.82 14.26
C VAL A 99 -46.89 15.11 12.79
N VAL A 100 -47.90 14.45 12.20
CA VAL A 100 -48.33 14.70 10.82
C VAL A 100 -49.77 15.26 10.88
N PRO A 101 -49.99 16.53 10.43
CA PRO A 101 -51.28 17.14 10.39
C PRO A 101 -52.27 16.43 9.44
N TYR A 102 -53.51 16.25 9.86
CA TYR A 102 -54.53 15.57 9.04
C TYR A 102 -54.81 16.32 7.74
N GLU A 103 -55.02 17.65 7.82
CA GLU A 103 -55.42 18.45 6.64
C GLU A 103 -54.27 18.68 5.68
N ALA A 104 -53.06 18.89 6.18
CA ALA A 104 -51.92 19.22 5.32
C ALA A 104 -51.15 17.99 4.84
N GLY A 105 -51.14 16.88 5.61
CA GLY A 105 -50.17 15.80 5.40
C GLY A 105 -48.74 16.22 5.77
N GLY A 106 -47.74 15.67 5.12
CA GLY A 106 -46.34 16.01 5.40
C GLY A 106 -45.36 15.06 4.77
N THR A 107 -44.08 15.37 4.90
CA THR A 107 -42.98 14.49 4.48
C THR A 107 -42.19 14.06 5.72
N THR A 108 -41.85 12.79 5.77
CA THR A 108 -40.97 12.26 6.82
C THR A 108 -39.79 11.49 6.21
N HIS A 109 -38.68 11.52 6.96
CA HIS A 109 -37.42 10.88 6.55
C HIS A 109 -36.91 10.01 7.69
N PHE A 110 -36.44 8.84 7.37
CA PHE A 110 -35.72 7.97 8.30
C PHE A 110 -34.76 7.07 7.58
N SER A 111 -33.81 6.46 8.31
CA SER A 111 -32.84 5.54 7.78
C SER A 111 -32.71 4.29 8.65
N THR A 112 -32.25 3.22 8.03
CA THR A 112 -31.96 1.96 8.68
C THR A 112 -30.74 1.31 8.06
N ARG A 113 -30.24 0.25 8.71
CA ARG A 113 -29.19 -0.61 8.18
C ARG A 113 -29.60 -2.05 8.36
N PHE A 114 -29.33 -2.89 7.38
CA PHE A 114 -29.52 -4.33 7.43
C PHE A 114 -28.17 -5.02 7.49
N ALA A 115 -27.99 -5.98 8.40
CA ALA A 115 -26.82 -6.85 8.36
C ALA A 115 -26.88 -7.68 7.07
N TYR A 116 -25.82 -7.60 6.24
CA TYR A 116 -25.83 -8.23 4.92
C TYR A 116 -25.75 -9.75 4.98
N THR A 117 -26.49 -10.41 4.12
CA THR A 117 -26.31 -11.81 3.76
C THR A 117 -26.31 -11.97 2.24
N PRO A 118 -25.56 -12.94 1.66
CA PRO A 118 -25.53 -13.13 0.20
C PRO A 118 -26.89 -13.33 -0.47
N ARG A 119 -27.88 -13.85 0.27
CA ARG A 119 -29.25 -14.06 -0.21
C ARG A 119 -30.00 -12.76 -0.50
N MET A 120 -29.52 -11.62 0.04
CA MET A 120 -30.13 -10.30 -0.20
C MET A 120 -29.92 -9.79 -1.63
N GLN A 121 -29.02 -10.37 -2.42
CA GLN A 121 -28.90 -10.05 -3.85
C GLN A 121 -30.21 -10.31 -4.59
N GLU A 122 -30.94 -11.37 -4.22
CA GLU A 122 -32.26 -11.71 -4.73
C GLU A 122 -33.31 -11.45 -3.65
N SER A 123 -33.57 -10.18 -3.36
CA SER A 123 -34.53 -9.77 -2.35
C SER A 123 -35.49 -8.71 -2.88
N ASP A 124 -36.64 -8.61 -2.23
CA ASP A 124 -37.58 -7.51 -2.37
C ASP A 124 -37.56 -6.65 -1.12
N LEU A 125 -37.45 -5.35 -1.28
CA LEU A 125 -37.54 -4.38 -0.20
C LEU A 125 -38.99 -3.95 -0.03
N TYR A 126 -39.55 -4.22 1.14
CA TYR A 126 -40.89 -3.81 1.52
C TYR A 126 -40.82 -2.78 2.66
N LEU A 127 -41.81 -1.91 2.69
CA LEU A 127 -42.15 -1.13 3.87
C LEU A 127 -43.41 -1.72 4.50
N SER A 128 -43.31 -2.24 5.73
CA SER A 128 -44.40 -2.79 6.50
C SER A 128 -45.01 -1.71 7.40
N PHE A 129 -46.31 -1.71 7.54
CA PHE A 129 -47.07 -0.69 8.28
C PHE A 129 -47.77 -1.32 9.45
N ARG A 130 -47.63 -0.74 10.63
CA ARG A 130 -48.40 -1.07 11.83
C ARG A 130 -49.02 0.21 12.38
N ALA A 131 -50.33 0.25 12.50
CA ALA A 131 -51.01 1.41 13.02
C ALA A 131 -51.74 1.06 14.32
N THR A 132 -51.78 2.00 15.27
CA THR A 132 -52.59 1.93 16.47
C THR A 132 -53.53 3.13 16.47
N ILE A 133 -54.86 2.91 16.50
CA ILE A 133 -55.87 3.96 16.50
C ILE A 133 -56.70 3.79 17.77
N LYS A 134 -56.67 4.76 18.68
CA LYS A 134 -57.37 4.71 19.96
C LYS A 134 -57.15 3.37 20.70
N GLY A 135 -55.89 2.89 20.74
CA GLY A 135 -55.49 1.64 21.38
C GLY A 135 -55.79 0.35 20.61
N LYS A 136 -56.43 0.41 19.44
CA LYS A 136 -56.67 -0.76 18.57
C LYS A 136 -55.63 -0.86 17.50
N GLN A 137 -55.02 -2.03 17.34
CA GLN A 137 -54.03 -2.31 16.26
C GLN A 137 -54.75 -2.53 14.92
N VAL A 138 -54.21 -1.93 13.89
CA VAL A 138 -54.64 -2.06 12.50
C VAL A 138 -53.40 -2.39 11.66
N THR A 139 -53.42 -3.49 10.96
CA THR A 139 -52.36 -3.86 10.01
C THR A 139 -52.74 -3.37 8.60
N LEU A 140 -51.84 -2.67 7.95
CA LEU A 140 -51.97 -2.26 6.57
C LEU A 140 -51.15 -3.20 5.68
N PRO A 141 -51.47 -3.33 4.38
CA PRO A 141 -50.66 -4.07 3.47
C PRO A 141 -49.24 -3.51 3.38
N ASP A 142 -48.27 -4.40 3.26
CA ASP A 142 -46.87 -4.03 2.97
C ASP A 142 -46.76 -3.46 1.54
N VAL A 143 -45.90 -2.48 1.39
CA VAL A 143 -45.64 -1.84 0.10
C VAL A 143 -44.24 -2.19 -0.40
N LYS A 144 -44.13 -2.77 -1.60
CA LYS A 144 -42.85 -3.02 -2.25
C LYS A 144 -42.27 -1.69 -2.73
N VAL A 145 -41.02 -1.39 -2.33
CA VAL A 145 -40.34 -0.12 -2.61
C VAL A 145 -39.00 -0.28 -3.31
N GLY A 146 -38.51 -1.50 -3.46
CA GLY A 146 -37.24 -1.77 -4.15
C GLY A 146 -37.00 -3.27 -4.39
N GLU A 147 -35.92 -3.57 -5.08
CA GLU A 147 -35.50 -4.93 -5.43
C GLU A 147 -33.99 -5.07 -5.34
N GLY A 148 -33.53 -6.14 -4.69
CA GLY A 148 -32.16 -6.57 -4.65
C GLY A 148 -31.19 -5.63 -3.95
N VAL A 149 -29.97 -6.13 -3.81
CA VAL A 149 -28.84 -5.40 -3.24
C VAL A 149 -27.64 -5.55 -4.18
N LEU A 150 -27.07 -4.44 -4.60
CA LEU A 150 -25.77 -4.40 -5.28
C LEU A 150 -24.68 -4.82 -4.30
N SER A 151 -23.94 -5.85 -4.64
CA SER A 151 -22.90 -6.42 -3.78
C SER A 151 -21.52 -6.44 -4.46
N THR A 152 -21.26 -5.49 -5.35
CA THR A 152 -20.05 -5.40 -6.16
C THR A 152 -18.78 -5.39 -5.33
N VAL A 153 -18.80 -4.78 -4.14
CA VAL A 153 -17.68 -4.79 -3.19
C VAL A 153 -17.26 -6.20 -2.75
N THR A 154 -18.13 -7.21 -2.85
CA THR A 154 -17.78 -8.61 -2.54
C THR A 154 -16.80 -9.23 -3.53
N LEU A 155 -16.61 -8.60 -4.70
CA LEU A 155 -15.58 -9.00 -5.69
C LEU A 155 -14.18 -8.52 -5.28
N ALA A 156 -14.10 -7.60 -4.32
CA ALA A 156 -12.82 -7.18 -3.76
C ALA A 156 -12.24 -8.28 -2.86
N GLY A 157 -11.01 -8.65 -3.12
CA GLY A 157 -10.36 -9.71 -2.35
C GLY A 157 -8.91 -9.91 -2.74
N LEU A 158 -8.35 -11.01 -2.25
CA LEU A 158 -6.96 -11.38 -2.39
C LEU A 158 -6.49 -11.45 -3.85
N SER A 159 -7.33 -11.99 -4.75
CA SER A 159 -7.01 -12.12 -6.18
C SER A 159 -6.83 -10.78 -6.91
N GLY A 160 -7.25 -9.67 -6.31
CA GLY A 160 -7.09 -8.32 -6.83
C GLY A 160 -5.96 -7.52 -6.17
N CYS A 161 -5.16 -8.14 -5.29
CA CYS A 161 -4.01 -7.53 -4.64
C CYS A 161 -2.69 -8.12 -5.12
N THR A 162 -1.63 -7.32 -5.03
CA THR A 162 -0.26 -7.76 -5.18
C THR A 162 0.30 -8.08 -3.79
N PRO A 163 0.67 -9.33 -3.47
CA PRO A 163 1.30 -9.68 -2.21
C PRO A 163 2.67 -8.99 -2.08
N VAL A 164 3.04 -8.66 -0.85
CA VAL A 164 4.27 -7.91 -0.56
C VAL A 164 5.48 -8.84 -0.61
N ILE A 165 6.41 -8.53 -1.51
CA ILE A 165 7.71 -9.21 -1.63
C ILE A 165 8.72 -8.49 -0.75
N ALA A 166 9.40 -9.22 0.12
CA ALA A 166 10.54 -8.69 0.85
C ALA A 166 11.71 -8.47 -0.13
N PRO A 167 12.27 -7.23 -0.21
CA PRO A 167 13.26 -6.88 -1.21
C PRO A 167 14.62 -7.53 -0.91
N ASP A 168 15.42 -7.70 -1.96
CA ASP A 168 16.85 -7.90 -1.81
C ASP A 168 17.56 -6.55 -1.56
N ALA A 169 18.78 -6.62 -1.08
CA ALA A 169 19.69 -5.49 -0.95
C ALA A 169 20.91 -5.66 -1.87
N PHE A 170 20.73 -6.36 -2.98
CA PHE A 170 21.79 -6.64 -3.93
C PHE A 170 22.34 -5.36 -4.55
N GLN A 171 23.65 -5.18 -4.49
CA GLN A 171 24.38 -4.11 -5.13
C GLN A 171 25.43 -4.73 -6.05
N ARG A 172 25.32 -4.47 -7.35
CA ARG A 172 26.28 -5.00 -8.32
C ARG A 172 27.65 -4.37 -8.21
N VAL A 173 27.70 -3.10 -7.85
CA VAL A 173 28.95 -2.37 -7.65
C VAL A 173 28.96 -1.84 -6.23
N ILE A 174 29.89 -2.35 -5.44
CA ILE A 174 30.15 -1.88 -4.08
C ILE A 174 31.32 -0.91 -4.15
N LYS A 175 31.19 0.27 -3.55
CA LYS A 175 32.20 1.31 -3.54
C LYS A 175 32.66 1.54 -2.11
N ASP A 176 33.92 1.19 -1.86
CA ASP A 176 34.57 1.40 -0.58
C ASP A 176 35.66 2.47 -0.71
N ARG A 177 35.68 3.43 0.22
CA ARG A 177 36.68 4.48 0.27
C ARG A 177 37.59 4.26 1.46
N TYR A 178 38.90 4.35 1.19
CA TYR A 178 39.97 4.20 2.15
C TYR A 178 40.87 5.42 2.09
N ASP A 179 41.17 6.01 3.24
CA ASP A 179 41.97 7.24 3.34
C ASP A 179 43.19 7.04 4.23
N ALA A 180 44.32 7.64 3.85
CA ALA A 180 45.49 7.78 4.70
C ALA A 180 46.11 9.17 4.55
N ASP A 181 46.63 9.72 5.64
CA ASP A 181 47.23 11.07 5.66
C ASP A 181 48.78 11.00 5.70
N ILE A 182 49.42 11.68 4.76
CA ILE A 182 50.86 11.94 4.76
C ILE A 182 51.11 13.31 5.35
N LEU A 183 51.77 13.37 6.53
CA LEU A 183 51.94 14.61 7.26
C LEU A 183 53.25 15.34 6.89
N PHE A 184 53.19 16.67 6.88
CA PHE A 184 54.31 17.54 6.59
C PHE A 184 54.75 18.37 7.80
N LEU A 185 56.02 18.68 7.87
CA LEU A 185 56.54 19.64 8.82
C LEU A 185 56.09 21.07 8.42
N ILE A 186 56.15 21.97 9.39
CA ILE A 186 55.82 23.39 9.18
C ILE A 186 56.65 23.96 8.03
N GLN A 187 56.01 24.68 7.11
CA GLN A 187 56.64 25.29 5.93
C GLN A 187 57.43 24.32 5.02
N GLN A 188 57.15 23.01 5.10
CA GLN A 188 57.79 21.99 4.26
C GLN A 188 56.78 21.25 3.38
N ALA A 189 57.27 20.87 2.19
CA ALA A 189 56.49 20.04 1.24
C ALA A 189 57.19 18.70 0.89
N ASN A 190 58.32 18.38 1.53
CA ASN A 190 59.04 17.14 1.28
C ASN A 190 58.34 15.97 1.95
N VAL A 191 58.04 14.94 1.15
CA VAL A 191 57.49 13.68 1.63
C VAL A 191 58.60 12.91 2.36
N ARG A 192 58.40 12.68 3.65
CA ARG A 192 59.39 11.95 4.48
C ARG A 192 59.20 10.45 4.31
N THR A 193 60.32 9.70 4.22
CA THR A 193 60.28 8.23 4.14
C THR A 193 59.56 7.61 5.37
N SER A 194 59.66 8.22 6.53
CA SER A 194 58.96 7.78 7.74
C SER A 194 57.45 7.85 7.60
N GLU A 195 56.91 8.84 6.88
CA GLU A 195 55.48 8.97 6.65
C GLU A 195 54.98 7.87 5.68
N LEU A 196 55.72 7.58 4.61
CA LEU A 196 55.40 6.52 3.69
C LEU A 196 55.48 5.09 4.29
N LYS A 197 56.20 4.95 5.43
CA LYS A 197 56.31 3.69 6.17
C LYS A 197 55.34 3.58 7.34
N LYS A 198 54.48 4.58 7.56
CA LYS A 198 53.42 4.45 8.53
C LYS A 198 52.50 3.31 8.16
N GLN A 199 51.97 2.63 9.18
CA GLN A 199 51.12 1.47 9.01
C GLN A 199 49.92 1.79 8.07
N GLU A 200 49.22 2.89 8.35
CA GLU A 200 48.03 3.32 7.58
C GLU A 200 48.35 3.56 6.09
N VAL A 201 49.49 4.19 5.78
CA VAL A 201 49.90 4.45 4.39
C VAL A 201 50.38 3.16 3.70
N SER A 202 51.05 2.26 4.43
CA SER A 202 51.49 0.96 3.90
C SER A 202 50.28 0.04 3.63
N GLU A 203 49.32 0.00 4.54
CA GLU A 203 48.08 -0.77 4.36
C GLU A 203 47.26 -0.25 3.16
N LEU A 204 47.12 1.08 3.03
CA LEU A 204 46.43 1.70 1.92
C LEU A 204 47.13 1.35 0.57
N ARG A 205 48.47 1.38 0.54
CA ARG A 205 49.22 1.02 -0.66
C ARG A 205 49.02 -0.44 -1.04
N GLU A 206 49.12 -1.35 -0.09
CA GLU A 206 48.86 -2.78 -0.30
C GLU A 206 47.43 -3.04 -0.79
N LEU A 207 46.45 -2.34 -0.21
CA LEU A 207 45.06 -2.41 -0.63
C LEU A 207 44.87 -1.94 -2.09
N ILE A 208 45.54 -0.83 -2.48
CA ILE A 208 45.48 -0.31 -3.85
C ILE A 208 46.08 -1.34 -4.83
N GLU A 209 47.24 -1.91 -4.51
CA GLU A 209 47.92 -2.92 -5.35
C GLU A 209 47.04 -4.17 -5.48
N ASN A 210 46.50 -4.71 -4.37
CA ASN A 210 45.62 -5.87 -4.38
C ASN A 210 44.32 -5.63 -5.19
N ALA A 211 43.71 -4.47 -5.04
CA ALA A 211 42.52 -4.11 -5.77
C ALA A 211 42.78 -3.91 -7.29
N HIS A 212 43.97 -3.40 -7.63
CA HIS A 212 44.38 -3.24 -9.01
C HIS A 212 44.62 -4.58 -9.71
N GLU A 213 45.15 -5.58 -9.00
CA GLU A 213 45.41 -6.93 -9.52
C GLU A 213 44.12 -7.78 -9.58
N ALA A 214 43.12 -7.46 -8.81
CA ALA A 214 41.88 -8.23 -8.74
C ALA A 214 41.02 -8.04 -10.00
N PRO A 215 40.62 -9.14 -10.72
CA PRO A 215 39.92 -9.05 -12.00
C PRO A 215 38.52 -8.43 -11.92
N ASN A 216 37.92 -8.42 -10.72
CA ASN A 216 36.59 -7.88 -10.47
C ASN A 216 36.62 -6.57 -9.69
N GLN A 217 37.77 -5.92 -9.56
CA GLN A 217 37.88 -4.63 -8.88
C GLN A 217 38.43 -3.55 -9.80
N ARG A 218 38.07 -2.32 -9.52
CA ARG A 218 38.64 -1.12 -10.11
C ARG A 218 39.05 -0.20 -8.98
N VAL A 219 40.26 0.32 -9.04
CA VAL A 219 40.72 1.28 -8.05
C VAL A 219 41.02 2.61 -8.73
N SER A 220 40.59 3.68 -8.11
CA SER A 220 40.98 5.05 -8.42
C SER A 220 41.59 5.71 -7.20
N VAL A 221 42.69 6.43 -7.42
CA VAL A 221 43.44 7.09 -6.34
C VAL A 221 43.36 8.58 -6.52
N GLU A 222 43.09 9.27 -5.42
CA GLU A 222 43.03 10.73 -5.35
C GLU A 222 44.00 11.24 -4.29
N VAL A 223 44.73 12.29 -4.59
CA VAL A 223 45.57 13.03 -3.66
C VAL A 223 44.95 14.40 -3.45
N GLN A 224 44.59 14.71 -2.22
CA GLN A 224 44.13 16.03 -1.83
C GLN A 224 45.11 16.64 -0.80
N ALA A 225 45.90 17.60 -1.25
CA ALA A 225 46.93 18.24 -0.41
C ALA A 225 46.41 19.54 0.21
N TYR A 226 46.86 19.78 1.43
CA TYR A 226 46.42 20.93 2.24
C TYR A 226 47.61 21.64 2.91
N ALA A 227 47.45 22.94 3.15
CA ALA A 227 48.23 23.63 4.14
C ALA A 227 47.36 23.96 5.38
N SER A 228 47.99 24.15 6.49
CA SER A 228 47.32 24.60 7.71
C SER A 228 47.00 26.08 7.65
N PRO A 229 45.86 26.54 8.17
CA PRO A 229 45.45 27.94 8.10
C PRO A 229 46.16 28.80 9.21
N ASP A 230 47.50 28.73 9.22
CA ASP A 230 48.37 29.47 10.15
C ASP A 230 49.45 30.31 9.45
N GLY A 231 49.38 30.42 8.11
CA GLY A 231 50.26 31.21 7.26
C GLY A 231 49.48 32.03 6.24
N GLY A 232 50.09 33.03 5.64
CA GLY A 232 49.43 33.85 4.62
C GLY A 232 48.94 32.99 3.43
N LEU A 233 47.78 33.28 2.89
CA LEU A 233 47.09 32.52 1.85
C LEU A 233 47.98 32.16 0.62
N ALA A 234 48.74 33.13 0.11
CA ALA A 234 49.66 32.93 -1.02
C ALA A 234 50.80 31.92 -0.74
N LEU A 235 51.28 31.87 0.53
CA LEU A 235 52.27 30.87 0.93
C LEU A 235 51.61 29.49 1.06
N ASN A 236 50.41 29.43 1.64
CA ASN A 236 49.67 28.20 1.83
C ASN A 236 49.26 27.59 0.48
N GLU A 237 48.88 28.39 -0.49
CA GLU A 237 48.63 27.94 -1.89
C GLU A 237 49.85 27.32 -2.49
N LYS A 238 51.00 27.94 -2.41
CA LYS A 238 52.28 27.40 -2.90
C LYS A 238 52.69 26.10 -2.18
N LEU A 239 52.52 26.05 -0.85
CA LEU A 239 52.85 24.87 -0.06
C LEU A 239 51.95 23.70 -0.37
N SER A 240 50.64 23.92 -0.48
CA SER A 240 49.67 22.88 -0.78
C SER A 240 49.87 22.32 -2.21
N ALA A 241 50.14 23.17 -3.21
CA ALA A 241 50.48 22.74 -4.54
C ALA A 241 51.78 21.93 -4.59
N GLN A 242 52.83 22.33 -3.85
CA GLN A 242 54.08 21.55 -3.77
C GLN A 242 53.89 20.22 -3.03
N ARG A 243 53.04 20.16 -1.98
CA ARG A 243 52.68 18.93 -1.26
C ARG A 243 51.94 17.96 -2.18
N GLU A 244 50.98 18.46 -2.94
CA GLU A 244 50.23 17.69 -3.92
C GLU A 244 51.22 17.05 -4.91
N LYS A 245 52.06 17.86 -5.59
CA LYS A 245 53.02 17.38 -6.58
C LYS A 245 53.96 16.34 -5.96
N ASN A 246 54.60 16.62 -4.83
CA ASN A 246 55.58 15.72 -4.22
C ASN A 246 54.95 14.42 -3.72
N THR A 247 53.69 14.46 -3.25
CA THR A 247 52.93 13.26 -2.85
C THR A 247 52.59 12.42 -4.06
N SER A 248 52.08 13.02 -5.11
CA SER A 248 51.75 12.31 -6.39
C SER A 248 53.00 11.66 -7.00
N GLU A 249 54.11 12.36 -7.04
CA GLU A 249 55.40 11.79 -7.50
C GLU A 249 55.89 10.62 -6.63
N ALA A 250 55.70 10.70 -5.32
CA ALA A 250 56.07 9.63 -4.39
C ALA A 250 55.18 8.40 -4.58
N LEU A 251 53.88 8.60 -4.79
CA LEU A 251 52.92 7.51 -5.06
C LEU A 251 53.15 6.89 -6.44
N HIS A 252 53.42 7.66 -7.50
CA HIS A 252 53.74 7.13 -8.83
C HIS A 252 55.02 6.28 -8.84
N ARG A 253 55.94 6.50 -7.89
CA ARG A 253 57.11 5.62 -7.71
C ARG A 253 56.81 4.36 -6.92
N ALA A 254 55.77 4.39 -6.09
CA ALA A 254 55.43 3.32 -5.16
C ALA A 254 54.35 2.37 -5.69
N LEU A 255 53.47 2.83 -6.58
CA LEU A 255 52.34 2.09 -7.13
C LEU A 255 52.64 1.64 -8.58
N ALA A 256 51.85 0.71 -9.12
CA ALA A 256 51.91 0.29 -10.51
C ALA A 256 51.72 1.48 -11.48
N ARG A 257 52.44 1.47 -12.62
CA ARG A 257 52.53 2.64 -13.52
C ARG A 257 51.23 3.03 -14.20
N ASP A 258 50.29 2.12 -14.31
CA ASP A 258 49.01 2.28 -14.98
C ASP A 258 47.89 2.74 -14.02
N ILE A 259 48.16 2.80 -12.70
CA ILE A 259 47.26 3.39 -11.74
C ILE A 259 47.22 4.90 -11.92
N GLN A 260 46.06 5.42 -12.30
CA GLN A 260 45.87 6.86 -12.45
C GLN A 260 45.64 7.51 -11.09
N ILE A 261 46.37 8.59 -10.83
CA ILE A 261 46.27 9.38 -9.62
C ILE A 261 45.70 10.76 -9.99
N ALA A 262 44.49 11.05 -9.55
CA ALA A 262 43.94 12.40 -9.59
C ALA A 262 44.54 13.22 -8.43
N ALA A 263 44.94 14.46 -8.69
CA ALA A 263 45.62 15.24 -7.68
C ALA A 263 45.05 16.66 -7.62
N HIS A 264 44.77 17.12 -6.39
CA HIS A 264 44.19 18.41 -6.11
C HIS A 264 44.87 19.02 -4.87
N TYR A 265 44.79 20.34 -4.74
CA TYR A 265 45.21 21.01 -3.54
C TYR A 265 44.21 22.07 -3.10
N THR A 266 44.21 22.34 -1.81
CA THR A 266 43.46 23.43 -1.18
C THR A 266 44.43 24.22 -0.31
N ALA A 267 44.50 25.54 -0.47
CA ALA A 267 45.42 26.39 0.24
C ALA A 267 45.26 26.28 1.76
N GLU A 268 44.04 26.18 2.24
CA GLU A 268 43.73 26.14 3.67
C GLU A 268 42.58 25.18 3.96
N ASP A 269 42.81 24.18 4.81
CA ASP A 269 41.84 23.16 5.18
C ASP A 269 40.93 23.64 6.32
N TRP A 270 40.04 24.58 6.06
CA TRP A 270 39.09 25.07 7.06
C TRP A 270 38.03 24.06 7.46
N GLU A 271 37.66 23.14 6.58
CA GLU A 271 36.74 22.06 6.89
C GLU A 271 37.37 21.00 7.79
N GLY A 272 38.58 20.59 7.48
CA GLY A 272 39.39 19.73 8.35
C GLY A 272 39.67 20.38 9.70
N PHE A 273 39.97 21.69 9.71
CA PHE A 273 40.16 22.45 10.93
C PHE A 273 38.92 22.38 11.82
N ARG A 274 37.74 22.64 11.28
CA ARG A 274 36.44 22.50 11.99
C ARG A 274 36.30 21.10 12.57
N THR A 275 36.46 20.08 11.73
CA THR A 275 36.28 18.66 12.11
C THR A 275 37.21 18.27 13.24
N PHE A 276 38.49 18.64 13.20
CA PHE A 276 39.44 18.32 14.24
C PHE A 276 39.18 19.11 15.54
N VAL A 277 38.72 20.36 15.46
CA VAL A 277 38.31 21.13 16.62
C VAL A 277 37.08 20.51 17.28
N GLU A 278 36.06 20.13 16.52
CA GLU A 278 34.86 19.48 17.04
C GLU A 278 35.19 18.17 17.79
N GLN A 279 36.13 17.40 17.28
CA GLN A 279 36.55 16.11 17.85
C GLN A 279 37.56 16.29 19.01
N SER A 280 38.08 17.49 19.23
CA SER A 280 39.10 17.76 20.23
C SER A 280 38.51 18.05 21.61
N ASN A 281 39.39 17.99 22.63
CA ASN A 281 39.09 18.45 23.98
C ASN A 281 39.74 19.83 24.28
N ILE A 282 39.94 20.64 23.23
CA ILE A 282 40.54 21.97 23.37
C ILE A 282 39.60 22.87 24.20
N GLN A 283 40.17 23.63 25.11
CA GLN A 283 39.44 24.63 25.88
C GLN A 283 38.84 25.66 24.92
N ASP A 284 37.62 26.12 25.21
CA ASP A 284 36.88 27.12 24.41
C ASP A 284 36.64 26.74 22.94
N LYS A 285 36.55 25.42 22.61
CA LYS A 285 36.27 24.94 21.25
C LYS A 285 35.01 25.57 20.65
N ASP A 286 33.97 25.79 21.47
CA ASP A 286 32.72 26.41 21.01
C ASP A 286 32.91 27.86 20.54
N LEU A 287 33.88 28.58 21.15
CA LEU A 287 34.25 29.91 20.70
C LEU A 287 34.93 29.86 19.33
N ILE A 288 35.85 28.90 19.12
CA ILE A 288 36.52 28.70 17.83
C ILE A 288 35.52 28.39 16.75
N LEU A 289 34.60 27.42 17.01
CA LEU A 289 33.57 27.03 16.06
C LEU A 289 32.61 28.20 15.72
N ARG A 290 32.36 29.07 16.69
CA ARG A 290 31.58 30.29 16.49
C ARG A 290 32.31 31.28 15.58
N VAL A 291 33.61 31.50 15.79
CA VAL A 291 34.43 32.34 14.90
C VAL A 291 34.41 31.81 13.48
N LEU A 292 34.56 30.48 13.27
CA LEU A 292 34.46 29.87 11.95
C LEU A 292 33.11 30.08 11.26
N SER A 293 32.04 30.20 12.03
CA SER A 293 30.69 30.44 11.47
C SER A 293 30.42 31.92 11.20
N MET A 294 31.06 32.83 11.97
CA MET A 294 30.83 34.28 11.84
C MET A 294 31.61 34.90 10.69
N TYR A 295 32.83 34.44 10.47
CA TYR A 295 33.73 35.01 9.47
C TYR A 295 33.83 34.05 8.27
N THR A 296 33.60 34.56 7.08
CA THR A 296 33.72 33.79 5.82
C THR A 296 35.08 34.00 5.15
N ASP A 297 35.70 35.18 5.40
CA ASP A 297 37.00 35.49 4.85
C ASP A 297 38.11 34.74 5.61
N PRO A 298 39.01 34.01 4.90
CA PRO A 298 40.05 33.22 5.52
C PRO A 298 41.04 34.02 6.37
N GLU A 299 41.45 35.22 5.94
CA GLU A 299 42.39 36.06 6.64
C GLU A 299 41.78 36.65 7.91
N GLU A 300 40.50 36.99 7.87
CA GLU A 300 39.75 37.41 9.05
C GLU A 300 39.62 36.26 10.05
N ARG A 301 39.27 35.05 9.59
CA ARG A 301 39.20 33.85 10.46
C ARG A 301 40.52 33.60 11.17
N GLU A 302 41.60 33.61 10.42
CA GLU A 302 42.95 33.39 10.98
C GLU A 302 43.30 34.43 12.04
N ARG A 303 43.06 35.72 11.73
CA ARG A 303 43.31 36.80 12.66
C ARG A 303 42.50 36.66 13.95
N GLU A 304 41.22 36.39 13.87
CA GLU A 304 40.33 36.26 15.02
C GLU A 304 40.69 35.03 15.88
N ILE A 305 41.05 33.90 15.24
CA ILE A 305 41.50 32.71 15.96
C ILE A 305 42.85 32.97 16.68
N ARG A 306 43.77 33.69 16.04
CA ARG A 306 45.04 34.10 16.67
C ARG A 306 44.86 35.03 17.87
N ASN A 307 43.85 35.89 17.85
CA ASN A 307 43.54 36.81 18.94
C ASN A 307 43.08 36.06 20.21
N ILE A 308 42.68 34.81 20.12
CA ILE A 308 42.36 33.92 21.25
C ILE A 308 43.69 33.26 21.71
N SER A 309 44.57 34.03 22.33
CA SER A 309 45.98 33.65 22.52
C SER A 309 46.25 32.36 23.31
N LEU A 310 45.44 32.05 24.33
CA LEU A 310 45.58 30.82 25.12
C LEU A 310 45.15 29.58 24.29
N VAL A 311 44.13 29.72 23.47
CA VAL A 311 43.59 28.65 22.63
C VAL A 311 44.51 28.41 21.42
N PHE A 312 45.11 29.46 20.87
CA PHE A 312 45.98 29.33 19.69
C PHE A 312 47.20 28.45 19.97
N SER A 313 47.77 28.48 21.17
CA SER A 313 48.90 27.62 21.53
C SER A 313 48.53 26.13 21.55
N GLN A 314 47.33 25.81 22.00
CA GLN A 314 46.80 24.43 21.93
C GLN A 314 46.49 24.01 20.49
N LEU A 315 45.90 24.90 19.70
CA LEU A 315 45.66 24.65 18.27
C LEU A 315 46.94 24.37 17.51
N ALA A 316 48.01 25.14 17.78
CA ALA A 316 49.31 25.00 17.16
C ALA A 316 49.98 23.64 17.47
N GLN A 317 49.69 23.06 18.63
CA GLN A 317 50.25 21.78 19.07
C GLN A 317 49.39 20.58 18.61
N ASP A 318 48.06 20.68 18.74
CA ASP A 318 47.18 19.53 18.64
C ASP A 318 46.40 19.43 17.30
N ILE A 319 46.14 20.56 16.63
CA ILE A 319 45.29 20.62 15.43
C ILE A 319 46.09 20.97 14.17
N LEU A 320 46.82 22.09 14.18
CA LEU A 320 47.50 22.57 12.97
C LEU A 320 48.48 21.55 12.35
N PRO A 321 49.23 20.73 13.14
CA PRO A 321 50.09 19.71 12.57
C PRO A 321 49.32 18.65 11.75
N LYS A 322 48.08 18.31 12.13
CA LYS A 322 47.23 17.36 11.43
C LYS A 322 46.70 17.90 10.11
N LEU A 323 46.63 19.22 9.96
CA LEU A 323 46.18 19.89 8.74
C LEU A 323 47.27 20.05 7.69
N ARG A 324 48.55 19.91 8.09
CA ARG A 324 49.71 19.92 7.17
C ARG A 324 49.86 18.55 6.53
N ARG A 325 48.91 18.19 5.63
CA ARG A 325 48.79 16.83 5.11
C ARG A 325 48.54 16.80 3.61
N SER A 326 48.86 15.67 3.01
CA SER A 326 48.21 15.19 1.80
C SER A 326 47.38 13.96 2.17
N ARG A 327 46.10 14.03 1.97
CA ARG A 327 45.20 12.89 2.08
C ARG A 327 45.27 12.08 0.79
N VAL A 328 45.56 10.81 0.91
CA VAL A 328 45.52 9.85 -0.17
C VAL A 328 44.24 9.04 0.02
N SER A 329 43.34 9.10 -0.95
CA SER A 329 42.07 8.36 -0.95
C SER A 329 42.09 7.31 -2.04
N ALA A 330 41.76 6.07 -1.73
CA ALA A 330 41.52 5.02 -2.69
C ALA A 330 40.02 4.70 -2.71
N LEU A 331 39.39 4.83 -3.87
CA LEU A 331 38.05 4.35 -4.12
C LEU A 331 38.15 3.02 -4.84
N VAL A 332 37.76 1.94 -4.15
CA VAL A 332 37.72 0.57 -4.70
C VAL A 332 36.29 0.23 -5.08
N GLU A 333 36.03 0.00 -6.35
CA GLU A 333 34.78 -0.48 -6.88
C GLU A 333 34.88 -1.98 -7.09
N THR A 334 34.16 -2.76 -6.27
CA THR A 334 34.04 -4.21 -6.45
C THR A 334 32.83 -4.51 -7.32
N ILE A 335 33.07 -5.12 -8.49
CA ILE A 335 32.04 -5.49 -9.47
C ILE A 335 31.58 -6.91 -9.17
N GLY A 336 30.32 -7.05 -8.78
CA GLY A 336 29.68 -8.34 -8.53
C GLY A 336 29.36 -9.11 -9.81
N LYS A 337 28.79 -10.28 -9.64
CA LYS A 337 28.41 -11.20 -10.72
C LYS A 337 27.37 -10.58 -11.67
N SER A 338 27.42 -10.96 -12.95
CA SER A 338 26.42 -10.59 -13.95
C SER A 338 25.08 -11.30 -13.72
N ASP A 339 23.98 -10.77 -14.32
CA ASP A 339 22.66 -11.41 -14.25
C ASP A 339 22.67 -12.86 -14.76
N LEU A 340 23.39 -13.10 -15.86
CA LEU A 340 23.52 -14.44 -16.43
C LEU A 340 24.25 -15.38 -15.48
N GLU A 341 25.34 -14.94 -14.89
CA GLU A 341 26.12 -15.71 -13.92
C GLU A 341 25.32 -16.01 -12.66
N ILE A 342 24.61 -15.00 -12.12
CA ILE A 342 23.73 -15.18 -10.95
C ILE A 342 22.62 -16.18 -11.28
N ALA A 343 21.96 -16.06 -12.43
CA ALA A 343 20.89 -16.96 -12.83
C ALA A 343 21.39 -18.41 -13.02
N GLU A 344 22.59 -18.60 -13.62
CA GLU A 344 23.20 -19.91 -13.80
C GLU A 344 23.60 -20.53 -12.44
N LEU A 345 24.26 -19.77 -11.59
CA LEU A 345 24.66 -20.24 -10.25
C LEU A 345 23.44 -20.55 -9.38
N ALA A 346 22.37 -19.76 -9.45
CA ALA A 346 21.13 -20.03 -8.71
C ALA A 346 20.50 -21.37 -9.09
N GLN A 347 20.67 -21.82 -10.35
CA GLN A 347 20.18 -23.11 -10.80
C GLN A 347 21.12 -24.26 -10.40
N ASN A 348 22.42 -24.13 -10.67
CA ASN A 348 23.37 -25.23 -10.64
C ASN A 348 24.18 -25.34 -9.33
N THR A 349 24.60 -24.21 -8.77
CA THR A 349 25.46 -24.15 -7.57
C THR A 349 25.08 -22.98 -6.65
N PRO A 350 23.84 -22.99 -6.09
CA PRO A 350 23.33 -21.86 -5.31
C PRO A 350 24.13 -21.54 -4.05
N GLN A 351 24.90 -22.48 -3.53
CA GLN A 351 25.82 -22.29 -2.38
C GLN A 351 26.97 -21.31 -2.68
N LYS A 352 27.20 -20.94 -3.95
CA LYS A 352 28.18 -19.91 -4.36
C LYS A 352 27.58 -18.50 -4.37
N LEU A 353 26.29 -18.37 -4.09
CA LEU A 353 25.59 -17.09 -4.02
C LEU A 353 25.32 -16.69 -2.58
N THR A 354 25.41 -15.40 -2.31
CA THR A 354 24.93 -14.80 -1.06
C THR A 354 23.41 -14.82 -1.01
N ILE A 355 22.83 -14.54 0.15
CA ILE A 355 21.36 -14.40 0.28
C ILE A 355 20.84 -13.28 -0.62
N GLU A 356 21.54 -12.14 -0.71
CA GLU A 356 21.15 -11.01 -1.54
C GLU A 356 21.14 -11.39 -3.03
N GLU A 357 22.17 -12.12 -3.48
CA GLU A 357 22.24 -12.61 -4.85
C GLU A 357 21.16 -13.66 -5.16
N LEU A 358 20.78 -14.52 -4.20
CA LEU A 358 19.67 -15.46 -4.38
C LEU A 358 18.30 -14.77 -4.43
N LEU A 359 18.06 -13.78 -3.58
CA LEU A 359 16.83 -13.00 -3.62
C LEU A 359 16.73 -12.21 -4.93
N TYR A 360 17.84 -11.61 -5.37
CA TYR A 360 17.93 -10.92 -6.66
C TYR A 360 17.73 -11.90 -7.83
N ALA A 361 18.34 -13.10 -7.79
CA ALA A 361 18.12 -14.14 -8.80
C ALA A 361 16.64 -14.49 -8.97
N ALA A 362 15.90 -14.57 -7.85
CA ALA A 362 14.46 -14.79 -7.89
C ALA A 362 13.71 -13.57 -8.46
N ALA A 363 14.16 -12.33 -8.17
CA ALA A 363 13.55 -11.12 -8.71
C ALA A 363 13.62 -11.07 -10.24
N ILE A 364 14.78 -11.43 -10.83
CA ILE A 364 14.99 -11.45 -12.30
C ILE A 364 14.49 -12.72 -12.99
N ALA A 365 14.08 -13.76 -12.26
CA ALA A 365 13.57 -15.00 -12.82
C ALA A 365 12.26 -14.77 -13.60
N LYS A 366 12.09 -15.46 -14.73
CA LYS A 366 10.99 -15.21 -15.67
C LYS A 366 9.66 -15.79 -15.24
N THR A 367 9.66 -16.89 -14.48
CA THR A 367 8.45 -17.60 -14.11
C THR A 367 8.31 -17.74 -12.59
N ASP A 368 7.07 -17.76 -12.10
CA ASP A 368 6.80 -17.96 -10.68
C ASP A 368 7.34 -19.31 -10.17
N LYS A 369 7.40 -20.33 -11.04
CA LYS A 369 7.99 -21.64 -10.71
C LYS A 369 9.49 -21.52 -10.45
N GLU A 370 10.21 -20.81 -11.30
CA GLU A 370 11.66 -20.56 -11.11
C GLU A 370 11.89 -19.74 -9.85
N LYS A 371 11.13 -18.66 -9.63
CA LYS A 371 11.19 -17.86 -8.40
C LYS A 371 11.01 -18.72 -7.16
N GLN A 372 9.98 -19.55 -7.14
CA GLN A 372 9.71 -20.45 -6.01
C GLN A 372 10.87 -21.42 -5.75
N GLN A 373 11.45 -22.02 -6.80
CA GLN A 373 12.59 -22.91 -6.65
C GLN A 373 13.82 -22.21 -6.06
N ILE A 374 14.10 -20.98 -6.51
CA ILE A 374 15.22 -20.19 -5.99
C ILE A 374 14.99 -19.82 -4.52
N TYR A 375 13.78 -19.34 -4.16
CA TYR A 375 13.46 -19.06 -2.76
C TYR A 375 13.54 -20.30 -1.87
N GLN A 376 13.13 -21.49 -2.36
CA GLN A 376 13.28 -22.74 -1.61
C GLN A 376 14.77 -23.07 -1.36
N LYS A 377 15.66 -22.85 -2.34
CA LYS A 377 17.11 -22.99 -2.16
C LYS A 377 17.63 -21.97 -1.15
N ALA A 378 17.14 -20.72 -1.21
CA ALA A 378 17.51 -19.68 -0.25
C ALA A 378 17.10 -20.05 1.19
N THR A 379 15.89 -20.60 1.42
CA THR A 379 15.47 -21.04 2.75
C THR A 379 16.31 -22.21 3.28
N ALA A 380 16.82 -23.07 2.40
CA ALA A 380 17.67 -24.20 2.80
C ALA A 380 19.11 -23.75 3.16
N LEU A 381 19.68 -22.81 2.39
CA LEU A 381 21.04 -22.31 2.58
C LEU A 381 21.12 -21.24 3.67
N TYR A 382 20.09 -20.40 3.78
CA TYR A 382 20.02 -19.27 4.70
C TYR A 382 18.77 -19.36 5.61
N PRO A 383 18.65 -20.38 6.47
CA PRO A 383 17.44 -20.63 7.26
C PRO A 383 17.13 -19.55 8.31
N LYS A 384 18.06 -18.63 8.56
CA LYS A 384 17.90 -17.50 9.49
C LYS A 384 17.47 -16.20 8.79
N ASP A 385 17.24 -16.23 7.47
CA ASP A 385 16.71 -15.07 6.73
C ASP A 385 15.22 -15.26 6.49
N ALA A 386 14.41 -14.33 7.01
CA ALA A 386 12.96 -14.40 6.95
C ALA A 386 12.39 -14.09 5.55
N ARG A 387 13.13 -13.35 4.71
CA ARG A 387 12.65 -12.81 3.43
C ARG A 387 12.26 -13.89 2.43
N ALA A 388 13.09 -14.93 2.31
CA ALA A 388 12.81 -16.02 1.37
C ALA A 388 11.51 -16.79 1.74
N TYR A 389 11.23 -16.98 3.03
CA TYR A 389 9.98 -17.59 3.50
C TYR A 389 8.77 -16.73 3.17
N ASN A 390 8.84 -15.41 3.43
CA ASN A 390 7.81 -14.45 3.03
C ASN A 390 7.55 -14.49 1.52
N ASN A 391 8.61 -14.51 0.71
CA ASN A 391 8.50 -14.45 -0.74
C ASN A 391 7.89 -15.74 -1.33
N ILE A 392 8.15 -16.90 -0.72
CA ILE A 392 7.42 -18.14 -1.06
C ILE A 392 5.92 -17.97 -0.75
N ALA A 393 5.59 -17.44 0.42
CA ALA A 393 4.19 -17.21 0.81
C ALA A 393 3.49 -16.25 -0.16
N ALA A 394 4.16 -15.17 -0.58
CA ALA A 394 3.62 -14.24 -1.57
C ALA A 394 3.30 -14.94 -2.89
N LEU A 395 4.15 -15.84 -3.37
CA LEU A 395 3.86 -16.65 -4.56
C LEU A 395 2.70 -17.63 -4.34
N GLN A 396 2.55 -18.20 -3.15
CA GLN A 396 1.41 -19.07 -2.82
C GLN A 396 0.10 -18.26 -2.78
N ILE A 397 0.12 -17.03 -2.27
CA ILE A 397 -1.03 -16.11 -2.31
C ILE A 397 -1.47 -15.87 -3.77
N LEU A 398 -0.53 -15.56 -4.67
CA LEU A 398 -0.83 -15.36 -6.10
C LEU A 398 -1.44 -16.60 -6.77
N GLN A 399 -1.15 -17.79 -6.24
CA GLN A 399 -1.71 -19.07 -6.71
C GLN A 399 -3.04 -19.44 -6.02
N GLY A 400 -3.53 -18.62 -5.10
CA GLY A 400 -4.73 -18.90 -4.30
C GLY A 400 -4.55 -19.96 -3.21
N LYS A 401 -3.31 -20.36 -2.90
CA LYS A 401 -2.96 -21.37 -1.90
C LYS A 401 -2.80 -20.74 -0.52
N THR A 402 -3.90 -20.26 0.03
CA THR A 402 -3.91 -19.46 1.26
C THR A 402 -3.41 -20.21 2.49
N SER A 403 -3.72 -21.50 2.62
CA SER A 403 -3.28 -22.33 3.76
C SER A 403 -1.77 -22.54 3.77
N GLU A 404 -1.19 -22.85 2.61
CA GLU A 404 0.26 -23.01 2.45
C GLU A 404 0.97 -21.67 2.66
N ALA A 405 0.41 -20.58 2.11
CA ALA A 405 0.94 -19.24 2.32
C ALA A 405 1.02 -18.89 3.82
N LYS A 406 -0.04 -19.18 4.58
CA LYS A 406 -0.07 -18.95 6.03
C LYS A 406 1.04 -19.68 6.75
N THR A 407 1.25 -20.95 6.43
CA THR A 407 2.34 -21.76 7.01
C THR A 407 3.72 -21.15 6.75
N TRP A 408 3.97 -20.67 5.53
CA TRP A 408 5.23 -20.02 5.18
C TRP A 408 5.40 -18.66 5.88
N LEU A 409 4.32 -17.89 6.05
CA LEU A 409 4.35 -16.62 6.78
C LEU A 409 4.62 -16.84 8.28
N GLU A 410 4.00 -17.84 8.89
CA GLU A 410 4.28 -18.21 10.27
C GLU A 410 5.75 -18.63 10.45
N ARG A 411 6.30 -19.34 9.47
CA ARG A 411 7.73 -19.67 9.46
C ARG A 411 8.60 -18.42 9.31
N SER A 412 8.27 -17.52 8.40
CA SER A 412 8.96 -16.22 8.23
C SER A 412 9.01 -15.46 9.55
N ARG A 413 7.86 -15.30 10.22
CA ARG A 413 7.74 -14.58 11.50
C ARG A 413 8.51 -15.27 12.63
N SER A 414 8.58 -16.61 12.65
CA SER A 414 9.37 -17.33 13.66
C SER A 414 10.87 -17.06 13.55
N VAL A 415 11.35 -16.66 12.36
CA VAL A 415 12.73 -16.26 12.11
C VAL A 415 12.93 -14.79 12.42
N ASN A 416 12.10 -13.94 11.84
CA ASN A 416 12.06 -12.50 12.09
C ASN A 416 10.68 -11.96 11.70
N ASP A 417 10.06 -11.17 12.58
CA ASP A 417 8.75 -10.57 12.34
C ASP A 417 8.88 -9.29 11.50
N THR A 418 8.89 -9.47 10.17
CA THR A 418 9.07 -8.38 9.22
C THR A 418 7.74 -7.70 8.83
N PRO A 419 7.76 -6.41 8.44
CA PRO A 419 6.56 -5.72 7.96
C PRO A 419 5.89 -6.42 6.77
N GLU A 420 6.66 -6.96 5.83
CA GLU A 420 6.15 -7.65 4.64
C GLU A 420 5.34 -8.90 5.01
N ALA A 421 5.85 -9.68 5.97
CA ALA A 421 5.16 -10.88 6.46
C ALA A 421 3.85 -10.52 7.19
N ARG A 422 3.82 -9.43 7.97
CA ARG A 422 2.59 -8.94 8.60
C ARG A 422 1.58 -8.46 7.57
N LEU A 423 2.00 -7.73 6.53
CA LEU A 423 1.11 -7.26 5.47
C LEU A 423 0.51 -8.42 4.68
N ASN A 424 1.29 -9.46 4.37
CA ASN A 424 0.78 -10.66 3.71
C ASN A 424 -0.19 -11.45 4.61
N LEU A 425 0.05 -11.50 5.92
CA LEU A 425 -0.91 -12.06 6.88
C LEU A 425 -2.19 -11.22 6.96
N ALA A 426 -2.07 -9.90 6.90
CA ALA A 426 -3.23 -9.01 6.85
C ALA A 426 -4.08 -9.27 5.60
N LEU A 427 -3.47 -9.53 4.43
CA LEU A 427 -4.20 -9.93 3.22
C LEU A 427 -4.99 -11.22 3.46
N LEU A 428 -4.39 -12.24 4.09
CA LEU A 428 -5.07 -13.49 4.41
C LEU A 428 -6.20 -13.28 5.42
N ALA A 429 -5.99 -12.44 6.43
CA ALA A 429 -7.02 -12.09 7.41
C ALA A 429 -8.22 -11.36 6.77
N LEU A 430 -7.96 -10.45 5.81
CA LEU A 430 -9.02 -9.76 5.04
C LEU A 430 -9.83 -10.73 4.16
N GLU A 431 -9.19 -11.75 3.60
CA GLU A 431 -9.88 -12.80 2.84
C GLU A 431 -10.76 -13.67 3.75
N GLU A 432 -10.31 -13.94 4.97
CA GLU A 432 -11.08 -14.64 6.01
C GLU A 432 -12.16 -13.74 6.69
N GLY A 433 -12.27 -12.46 6.33
CA GLY A 433 -13.21 -11.49 6.92
C GLY A 433 -12.80 -10.97 8.31
N LYS A 434 -11.57 -11.23 8.74
CA LYS A 434 -11.02 -10.81 10.05
C LYS A 434 -10.45 -9.40 9.98
N THR A 435 -11.31 -8.42 9.78
CA THR A 435 -10.90 -7.02 9.54
C THR A 435 -10.15 -6.40 10.70
N SER A 436 -10.48 -6.72 11.95
CA SER A 436 -9.78 -6.20 13.14
C SER A 436 -8.35 -6.74 13.25
N GLU A 437 -8.14 -8.04 12.98
CA GLU A 437 -6.80 -8.65 12.93
C GLU A 437 -5.94 -8.02 11.83
N ALA A 438 -6.53 -7.81 10.66
CA ALA A 438 -5.85 -7.15 9.55
C ALA A 438 -5.46 -5.70 9.88
N GLU A 439 -6.35 -4.95 10.53
CA GLU A 439 -6.09 -3.56 10.94
C GLU A 439 -4.90 -3.47 11.93
N GLU A 440 -4.81 -4.39 12.88
CA GLU A 440 -3.69 -4.48 13.81
C GLU A 440 -2.37 -4.76 13.09
N LEU A 441 -2.34 -5.78 12.22
CA LEU A 441 -1.16 -6.17 11.43
C LEU A 441 -0.67 -5.04 10.52
N ILE A 442 -1.59 -4.31 9.86
CA ILE A 442 -1.28 -3.15 9.03
C ILE A 442 -0.71 -2.02 9.90
N GLY A 443 -1.33 -1.74 11.05
CA GLY A 443 -0.88 -0.72 11.98
C GLY A 443 0.55 -0.92 12.48
N GLN A 444 0.97 -2.17 12.66
CA GLN A 444 2.34 -2.56 13.04
C GLN A 444 3.33 -2.50 11.87
N SER A 445 2.89 -2.18 10.65
CA SER A 445 3.69 -2.24 9.42
C SER A 445 3.80 -0.89 8.70
N LEU A 446 3.62 0.22 9.39
CA LEU A 446 3.55 1.58 8.82
C LEU A 446 4.80 2.06 8.09
N GLN A 447 5.92 1.38 8.24
CA GLN A 447 7.20 1.74 7.58
C GLN A 447 7.38 1.13 6.19
N SER A 448 6.47 0.24 5.77
CA SER A 448 6.50 -0.41 4.45
C SER A 448 5.43 0.15 3.53
N ASP A 449 5.60 -0.04 2.21
CA ASP A 449 4.55 0.25 1.24
C ASP A 449 3.37 -0.71 1.46
N ASN A 450 2.34 -0.21 2.14
CA ASN A 450 1.14 -0.97 2.51
C ASN A 450 -0.12 -0.52 1.75
N GLY A 451 0.05 0.34 0.74
CA GLY A 451 -1.06 1.04 0.06
C GLY A 451 -2.18 0.12 -0.41
N GLU A 452 -1.86 -0.98 -1.12
CA GLU A 452 -2.88 -1.92 -1.60
C GLU A 452 -3.57 -2.69 -0.48
N VAL A 453 -2.83 -3.11 0.55
CA VAL A 453 -3.37 -3.87 1.68
C VAL A 453 -4.29 -2.99 2.52
N LEU A 454 -3.86 -1.77 2.81
CA LEU A 454 -4.66 -0.76 3.52
C LEU A 454 -5.92 -0.39 2.72
N ALA A 455 -5.78 -0.24 1.41
CA ALA A 455 -6.91 0.07 0.53
C ALA A 455 -7.96 -1.07 0.51
N LEU A 456 -7.53 -2.33 0.50
CA LEU A 456 -8.44 -3.47 0.61
C LEU A 456 -9.17 -3.47 1.98
N LEU A 457 -8.46 -3.17 3.07
CA LEU A 457 -9.09 -2.99 4.38
C LEU A 457 -10.18 -1.93 4.33
N TYR A 458 -9.90 -0.76 3.76
CA TYR A 458 -10.90 0.30 3.62
C TYR A 458 -12.09 -0.10 2.75
N LEU A 459 -11.89 -0.86 1.66
CA LEU A 459 -12.99 -1.42 0.88
C LEU A 459 -13.88 -2.34 1.72
N LYS A 460 -13.27 -3.25 2.49
CA LYS A 460 -14.00 -4.18 3.37
C LYS A 460 -14.73 -3.45 4.51
N GLN A 461 -14.25 -2.27 4.93
CA GLN A 461 -14.89 -1.41 5.92
C GLN A 461 -15.95 -0.46 5.31
N GLY A 462 -16.14 -0.44 3.98
CA GLY A 462 -17.06 0.48 3.31
C GLY A 462 -16.55 1.93 3.21
N LYS A 463 -15.26 2.17 3.44
CA LYS A 463 -14.61 3.48 3.39
C LYS A 463 -14.04 3.74 1.99
N TYR A 464 -14.92 3.86 1.00
CA TYR A 464 -14.55 3.82 -0.42
C TYR A 464 -13.66 4.97 -0.88
N GLU A 465 -13.86 6.20 -0.37
CA GLU A 465 -12.99 7.34 -0.67
C GLU A 465 -11.57 7.16 -0.11
N GLN A 466 -11.46 6.57 1.10
CA GLN A 466 -10.17 6.29 1.71
C GLN A 466 -9.45 5.15 0.96
N ALA A 467 -10.19 4.13 0.52
CA ALA A 467 -9.67 3.08 -0.33
C ALA A 467 -9.10 3.63 -1.64
N LEU A 468 -9.84 4.52 -2.30
CA LEU A 468 -9.40 5.19 -3.53
C LEU A 468 -8.08 5.95 -3.36
N LYS A 469 -7.98 6.72 -2.26
CA LYS A 469 -6.73 7.45 -1.92
C LYS A 469 -5.56 6.51 -1.65
N ALA A 470 -5.81 5.41 -0.93
CA ALA A 470 -4.78 4.44 -0.59
C ALA A 470 -4.28 3.63 -1.80
N PHE A 471 -5.14 3.33 -2.78
CA PHE A 471 -4.71 2.71 -4.04
C PHE A 471 -3.84 3.65 -4.89
N GLY A 472 -4.04 4.98 -4.80
CA GLY A 472 -3.27 5.95 -5.59
C GLY A 472 -3.32 5.65 -7.09
N SER A 473 -2.16 5.41 -7.70
CA SER A 473 -2.03 5.09 -9.14
C SER A 473 -2.08 3.60 -9.46
N THR A 474 -2.28 2.74 -8.48
CA THR A 474 -2.31 1.27 -8.67
C THR A 474 -3.39 0.85 -9.65
N LYS A 475 -3.03 -0.06 -10.58
CA LYS A 475 -3.93 -0.64 -11.57
C LYS A 475 -4.22 -2.10 -11.21
N SER A 476 -5.31 -2.32 -10.47
CA SER A 476 -5.72 -3.65 -10.00
C SER A 476 -7.25 -3.78 -10.03
N ASN A 477 -7.76 -5.01 -9.91
CA ASN A 477 -9.21 -5.24 -9.80
C ASN A 477 -9.80 -4.53 -8.58
N ASN A 478 -9.11 -4.54 -7.45
CA ASN A 478 -9.58 -3.87 -6.24
C ASN A 478 -9.56 -2.34 -6.37
N ALA A 479 -8.54 -1.77 -7.04
CA ALA A 479 -8.50 -0.34 -7.36
C ALA A 479 -9.68 0.06 -8.26
N ALA A 480 -9.98 -0.75 -9.27
CA ALA A 480 -11.13 -0.53 -10.14
C ALA A 480 -12.47 -0.61 -9.38
N ILE A 481 -12.60 -1.51 -8.39
CA ILE A 481 -13.79 -1.56 -7.53
C ILE A 481 -13.90 -0.27 -6.70
N ALA A 482 -12.80 0.23 -6.12
CA ALA A 482 -12.82 1.48 -5.39
C ALA A 482 -13.25 2.66 -6.28
N GLN A 483 -12.73 2.73 -7.50
CA GLN A 483 -13.11 3.75 -8.49
C GLN A 483 -14.59 3.63 -8.91
N LEU A 484 -15.06 2.41 -9.19
CA LEU A 484 -16.44 2.13 -9.54
C LEU A 484 -17.43 2.57 -8.44
N LEU A 485 -17.13 2.22 -7.17
CA LEU A 485 -17.96 2.58 -6.02
C LEU A 485 -17.94 4.08 -5.72
N ASN A 486 -16.89 4.80 -6.15
CA ASN A 486 -16.81 6.25 -6.17
C ASN A 486 -17.32 6.88 -7.48
N ARG A 487 -18.02 6.12 -8.34
CA ARG A 487 -18.61 6.55 -9.62
C ARG A 487 -17.61 7.09 -10.65
N GLN A 488 -16.35 6.69 -10.55
CA GLN A 488 -15.26 7.05 -11.48
C GLN A 488 -15.13 5.95 -12.57
N TYR A 489 -16.14 5.81 -13.43
CA TYR A 489 -16.26 4.68 -14.34
C TYR A 489 -15.16 4.62 -15.40
N ASP A 490 -14.78 5.77 -15.98
CA ASP A 490 -13.68 5.84 -16.96
C ASP A 490 -12.35 5.39 -16.33
N SER A 491 -12.05 5.87 -15.12
CA SER A 491 -10.85 5.47 -14.38
C SER A 491 -10.86 3.98 -14.01
N ALA A 492 -12.03 3.43 -13.65
CA ALA A 492 -12.20 2.02 -13.37
C ALA A 492 -11.92 1.17 -14.61
N MET A 493 -12.47 1.55 -15.78
CA MET A 493 -12.21 0.87 -17.06
C MET A 493 -10.73 0.96 -17.44
N GLU A 494 -10.10 2.13 -17.29
CA GLU A 494 -8.67 2.31 -17.52
C GLU A 494 -7.84 1.39 -16.62
N SER A 495 -8.15 1.34 -15.33
CA SER A 495 -7.46 0.45 -14.40
C SER A 495 -7.59 -1.02 -14.79
N LEU A 496 -8.81 -1.49 -15.14
CA LEU A 496 -9.06 -2.86 -15.59
C LEU A 496 -8.34 -3.22 -16.89
N ASN A 497 -8.15 -2.25 -17.79
CA ASN A 497 -7.41 -2.47 -19.03
C ASN A 497 -5.89 -2.60 -18.81
N ASN A 498 -5.39 -2.08 -17.69
CA ASN A 498 -3.97 -2.09 -17.34
C ASN A 498 -3.62 -3.07 -16.21
N VAL A 499 -4.54 -3.97 -15.84
CA VAL A 499 -4.25 -5.04 -14.87
C VAL A 499 -3.21 -5.99 -15.44
N VAL A 500 -2.11 -6.21 -14.75
CA VAL A 500 -0.98 -7.05 -15.20
C VAL A 500 -1.38 -8.52 -15.31
N ARG A 501 -2.18 -9.02 -14.35
CA ARG A 501 -2.65 -10.41 -14.31
C ARG A 501 -4.17 -10.43 -14.39
N THR A 502 -4.70 -10.43 -15.61
CA THR A 502 -6.14 -10.50 -15.84
C THR A 502 -6.71 -11.89 -15.52
N ASN A 503 -7.89 -11.92 -14.90
CA ASN A 503 -8.64 -13.12 -14.59
C ASN A 503 -10.14 -12.94 -14.92
N ALA A 504 -10.96 -13.94 -14.66
CA ALA A 504 -12.39 -13.86 -14.91
C ALA A 504 -13.07 -12.70 -14.16
N THR A 505 -12.62 -12.37 -12.95
CA THR A 505 -13.12 -11.21 -12.19
C THR A 505 -12.79 -9.90 -12.89
N THR A 506 -11.64 -9.78 -13.56
CA THR A 506 -11.29 -8.59 -14.35
C THR A 506 -12.32 -8.33 -15.45
N ASP A 507 -12.69 -9.37 -16.21
CA ASP A 507 -13.68 -9.25 -17.28
C ASP A 507 -15.10 -9.02 -16.73
N TYR A 508 -15.43 -9.63 -15.60
CA TYR A 508 -16.70 -9.41 -14.91
C TYR A 508 -16.83 -7.95 -14.43
N LEU A 509 -15.78 -7.38 -13.86
CA LEU A 509 -15.75 -5.97 -13.47
C LEU A 509 -15.85 -5.03 -14.67
N LYS A 510 -15.20 -5.35 -15.81
CA LYS A 510 -15.39 -4.60 -17.06
C LYS A 510 -16.84 -4.62 -17.51
N ALA A 511 -17.51 -5.77 -17.38
CA ALA A 511 -18.93 -5.89 -17.71
C ALA A 511 -19.80 -4.99 -16.81
N ILE A 512 -19.53 -4.95 -15.49
CA ILE A 512 -20.23 -4.06 -14.56
C ILE A 512 -19.99 -2.60 -14.90
N VAL A 513 -18.74 -2.20 -15.14
CA VAL A 513 -18.41 -0.81 -15.50
C VAL A 513 -19.14 -0.40 -16.78
N ALA A 514 -19.11 -1.26 -17.83
CA ALA A 514 -19.81 -1.00 -19.09
C ALA A 514 -21.34 -0.87 -18.89
N ALA A 515 -21.95 -1.74 -18.05
CA ALA A 515 -23.37 -1.67 -17.73
C ALA A 515 -23.73 -0.34 -17.02
N ARG A 516 -22.91 0.11 -16.05
CA ARG A 516 -23.11 1.41 -15.39
C ARG A 516 -22.88 2.61 -16.31
N MET A 517 -22.07 2.44 -17.38
CA MET A 517 -21.89 3.43 -18.45
C MET A 517 -22.97 3.33 -19.53
N GLN A 518 -23.93 2.42 -19.39
CA GLN A 518 -25.02 2.15 -20.36
C GLN A 518 -24.52 1.65 -21.73
N ASP A 519 -23.33 1.04 -21.78
CA ASP A 519 -22.81 0.33 -22.95
C ASP A 519 -23.17 -1.16 -22.89
N ASP A 520 -24.41 -1.46 -23.24
CA ASP A 520 -24.98 -2.82 -23.20
C ASP A 520 -24.16 -3.81 -24.02
N ARG A 521 -23.63 -3.37 -25.17
CA ARG A 521 -22.88 -4.23 -26.09
C ARG A 521 -21.56 -4.67 -25.44
N SER A 522 -20.81 -3.75 -24.91
CA SER A 522 -19.54 -4.04 -24.21
C SER A 522 -19.78 -4.84 -22.95
N ALA A 523 -20.84 -4.52 -22.18
CA ALA A 523 -21.21 -5.26 -20.98
C ALA A 523 -21.44 -6.75 -21.27
N ILE A 524 -22.22 -7.06 -22.31
CA ILE A 524 -22.50 -8.48 -22.71
C ILE A 524 -21.21 -9.16 -23.19
N ASN A 525 -20.39 -8.49 -24.00
CA ASN A 525 -19.15 -9.07 -24.50
C ASN A 525 -18.16 -9.41 -23.35
N PHE A 526 -17.93 -8.47 -22.42
CA PHE A 526 -17.06 -8.72 -21.27
C PHE A 526 -17.63 -9.78 -20.34
N LEU A 527 -18.95 -9.80 -20.12
CA LEU A 527 -19.59 -10.84 -19.32
C LEU A 527 -19.46 -12.21 -19.96
N SER A 528 -19.58 -12.29 -21.29
CA SER A 528 -19.35 -13.54 -22.02
C SER A 528 -17.93 -14.06 -21.83
N GLU A 529 -16.93 -13.18 -21.88
CA GLU A 529 -15.55 -13.56 -21.66
C GLU A 529 -15.32 -14.00 -20.21
N ALA A 530 -15.90 -13.30 -19.22
CA ALA A 530 -15.84 -13.68 -17.82
C ALA A 530 -16.39 -15.08 -17.57
N ILE A 531 -17.59 -15.38 -18.11
CA ILE A 531 -18.24 -16.70 -17.97
C ILE A 531 -17.47 -17.79 -18.72
N ARG A 532 -16.84 -17.46 -19.86
CA ARG A 532 -15.97 -18.40 -20.57
C ARG A 532 -14.76 -18.82 -19.75
N ARG A 533 -14.16 -17.89 -19.01
CA ARG A 533 -13.01 -18.14 -18.12
C ARG A 533 -13.42 -18.84 -16.83
N ASP A 534 -14.55 -18.43 -16.25
CA ASP A 534 -15.11 -19.02 -15.03
C ASP A 534 -16.62 -19.21 -15.16
N PRO A 535 -17.09 -20.41 -15.52
CA PRO A 535 -18.52 -20.71 -15.68
C PRO A 535 -19.35 -20.47 -14.41
N SER A 536 -18.78 -20.46 -13.23
CA SER A 536 -19.50 -20.19 -11.96
C SER A 536 -20.08 -18.78 -11.90
N LEU A 537 -19.48 -17.81 -12.62
CA LEU A 537 -19.93 -16.42 -12.70
C LEU A 537 -21.29 -16.28 -13.41
N ARG A 538 -21.74 -17.27 -14.19
CA ARG A 538 -23.08 -17.28 -14.76
C ARG A 538 -24.16 -17.20 -13.68
N SER A 539 -24.06 -18.03 -12.66
CA SER A 539 -25.02 -18.04 -11.55
C SER A 539 -25.04 -16.72 -10.79
N ARG A 540 -23.88 -16.08 -10.64
CA ARG A 540 -23.77 -14.75 -10.06
C ARG A 540 -24.45 -13.70 -10.93
N ALA A 541 -24.19 -13.70 -12.24
CA ALA A 541 -24.71 -12.70 -13.18
C ALA A 541 -26.26 -12.72 -13.27
N ILE A 542 -26.90 -13.88 -13.09
CA ILE A 542 -28.35 -13.99 -13.03
C ILE A 542 -28.96 -13.17 -11.87
N LEU A 543 -28.27 -13.12 -10.74
CA LEU A 543 -28.76 -12.46 -9.53
C LEU A 543 -28.22 -11.02 -9.38
N ASP A 544 -27.19 -10.65 -10.15
CA ASP A 544 -26.49 -9.39 -10.01
C ASP A 544 -27.30 -8.23 -10.60
N LYS A 545 -27.79 -7.34 -9.74
CA LYS A 545 -28.59 -6.17 -10.14
C LYS A 545 -27.79 -5.12 -10.93
N GLU A 546 -26.47 -5.25 -11.03
CA GLU A 546 -25.65 -4.44 -11.95
C GLU A 546 -26.09 -4.61 -13.41
N PHE A 547 -26.65 -5.78 -13.76
CA PHE A 547 -27.14 -6.10 -15.11
C PHE A 547 -28.66 -5.99 -15.26
N ALA A 548 -29.35 -5.34 -14.33
CA ALA A 548 -30.82 -5.24 -14.36
C ALA A 548 -31.35 -4.57 -15.65
N SER A 549 -30.61 -3.62 -16.23
CA SER A 549 -30.95 -2.98 -17.51
C SER A 549 -30.93 -3.97 -18.71
N LEU A 550 -30.14 -5.03 -18.61
CA LEU A 550 -29.92 -6.01 -19.70
C LEU A 550 -30.93 -7.18 -19.70
N ILE A 551 -31.82 -7.27 -18.73
CA ILE A 551 -32.68 -8.43 -18.52
C ILE A 551 -33.59 -8.71 -19.73
N ASN A 552 -33.93 -7.69 -20.54
CA ASN A 552 -34.75 -7.80 -21.74
C ASN A 552 -33.92 -7.95 -23.04
N ASN A 553 -32.56 -7.96 -22.93
CA ASN A 553 -31.70 -8.12 -24.08
C ASN A 553 -31.57 -9.59 -24.45
N GLU A 554 -31.95 -9.98 -25.67
CA GLU A 554 -31.95 -11.38 -26.13
C GLU A 554 -30.56 -12.04 -26.00
N ARG A 555 -29.47 -11.33 -26.33
CA ARG A 555 -28.09 -11.85 -26.20
C ARG A 555 -27.71 -12.11 -24.75
N PHE A 556 -28.09 -11.21 -23.84
CA PHE A 556 -27.87 -11.39 -22.40
C PHE A 556 -28.63 -12.62 -21.88
N VAL A 557 -29.91 -12.75 -22.24
CA VAL A 557 -30.74 -13.92 -21.86
C VAL A 557 -30.18 -15.24 -22.40
N GLN A 558 -29.66 -15.24 -23.64
CA GLN A 558 -29.01 -16.43 -24.22
C GLN A 558 -27.70 -16.79 -23.52
N LEU A 559 -26.90 -15.78 -23.12
CA LEU A 559 -25.64 -15.97 -22.40
C LEU A 559 -25.84 -16.65 -21.04
N LEU A 560 -26.98 -16.37 -20.39
CA LEU A 560 -27.28 -16.88 -19.05
C LEU A 560 -28.01 -18.24 -19.04
N LYS A 561 -28.48 -18.73 -20.18
CA LYS A 561 -28.99 -20.08 -20.34
C LYS A 561 -27.86 -21.13 -20.39
#